data_81c1b9821270b43d797ecd04e1aa0df2
#
_entry.id   81c1b9821270b43d797ecd04e1aa0df2
#
_cell.length_a   1.000
_cell.length_b   1.000
_cell.length_c   1.000
_cell.angle_alpha   90.00
_cell.angle_beta   90.00
_cell.angle_gamma   90.00
#
_symmetry.space_group_name_H-M   'P 1'
#
loop_
_entity.id
_entity.type
_entity.pdbx_description
1 polymer ?
#
loop_
_entity_poly.entity_id
_entity_poly.type
_entity_poly.pdbx_seq_one_letter_code
_entity_poly.pdbx_strand_id
1 'polypeptide(L)'
;MRPRLLLGVTGSVAAYKTVDLVRELSSFAEVRVVLTDAGARMVPEKVLAKVSGHPVGRTLFKGFKPIKPGTPSGSHPLSFVPHIEIAKKSDLVLIAPASADFLAKMALGLGDDLLSTLCLYAPGPIWVAPAMNVHMWNHPAVVENSARLRGRGVRFLGPESGHLACGDVGDGRFVEPSEIVSQARDYFTHFGRWKNKRVVVTAGGTQEPIDPVRMITNHSSGKMGYALAQAALNRGAQVTLISAPVKLAPLTGAKMVYIKTAQEMRAQTLKAFTNADLLIMAAAVADYRVARPSKLKIKKRQSRLTLKLEKNPDILAEALREKKKGRLVMGFSAETDHLEKNARLKWKRKPTDFLVANPVGPAARGTGFQSDTNELLVFSRFASKPIRLGKDFKSRLAEKLMGLIQKGWESEGLFKEKGSSR
;
A
#
# COMPACT_ATOMS: atom_id res chain seq x y z
N MET A 1 21.98 11.56 0.83
CA MET A 1 21.05 12.56 0.26
C MET A 1 19.85 12.58 1.20
N ARG A 2 19.39 13.75 1.65
CA ARG A 2 18.20 13.86 2.50
C ARG A 2 16.96 13.41 1.72
N PRO A 3 16.01 12.69 2.34
CA PRO A 3 14.76 12.35 1.68
C PRO A 3 13.94 13.61 1.40
N ARG A 4 13.11 13.59 0.37
CA ARG A 4 12.33 14.73 -0.11
C ARG A 4 10.86 14.51 0.18
N LEU A 5 10.25 15.43 0.91
CA LEU A 5 8.86 15.40 1.29
C LEU A 5 8.13 16.59 0.69
N LEU A 6 7.07 16.33 -0.07
CA LEU A 6 6.12 17.33 -0.51
C LEU A 6 4.99 17.42 0.51
N LEU A 7 4.85 18.58 1.17
CA LEU A 7 3.76 18.85 2.10
C LEU A 7 2.69 19.71 1.44
N GLY A 8 1.52 19.14 1.24
CA GLY A 8 0.31 19.88 0.83
C GLY A 8 -0.49 20.35 2.03
N VAL A 9 -0.86 21.63 2.05
CA VAL A 9 -1.68 22.21 3.11
C VAL A 9 -2.98 22.75 2.51
N THR A 10 -4.11 22.26 3.02
CA THR A 10 -5.44 22.62 2.53
C THR A 10 -6.23 23.47 3.52
N GLY A 11 -7.42 23.92 3.14
CA GLY A 11 -8.27 24.78 3.94
C GLY A 11 -8.92 24.07 5.12
N SER A 12 -8.20 24.00 6.23
CA SER A 12 -8.72 23.52 7.53
C SER A 12 -8.18 24.44 8.65
N VAL A 13 -8.96 24.63 9.67
CA VAL A 13 -8.52 25.39 10.86
C VAL A 13 -7.26 24.78 11.49
N ALA A 14 -7.03 23.48 11.34
CA ALA A 14 -5.83 22.81 11.82
C ALA A 14 -4.54 23.20 11.07
N ALA A 15 -4.62 24.00 10.00
CA ALA A 15 -3.46 24.42 9.21
C ALA A 15 -2.44 25.22 10.01
N TYR A 16 -2.81 25.89 11.12
CA TYR A 16 -1.85 26.57 11.98
C TYR A 16 -0.78 25.62 12.56
N LYS A 17 -1.15 24.36 12.81
CA LYS A 17 -0.22 23.32 13.30
C LYS A 17 0.85 22.93 12.27
N THR A 18 0.69 23.32 11.01
CA THR A 18 1.66 22.96 9.94
C THR A 18 3.00 23.67 10.10
N VAL A 19 3.06 24.80 10.81
CA VAL A 19 4.32 25.50 11.07
C VAL A 19 5.27 24.61 11.89
N ASP A 20 4.77 24.01 12.96
CA ASP A 20 5.53 23.09 13.80
C ASP A 20 5.81 21.79 13.07
N LEU A 21 4.82 21.26 12.34
CA LEU A 21 4.99 20.09 11.50
C LEU A 21 6.13 20.25 10.48
N VAL A 22 6.19 21.39 9.77
CA VAL A 22 7.27 21.71 8.82
C VAL A 22 8.61 21.77 9.53
N ARG A 23 8.68 22.44 10.68
CA ARG A 23 9.92 22.57 11.47
C ARG A 23 10.49 21.20 11.84
N GLU A 24 9.66 20.32 12.38
CA GLU A 24 10.07 18.99 12.80
C GLU A 24 10.43 18.08 11.61
N LEU A 25 9.66 18.08 10.54
CA LEU A 25 9.95 17.32 9.33
C LEU A 25 11.26 17.79 8.68
N SER A 26 11.54 19.11 8.69
CA SER A 26 12.76 19.68 8.11
C SER A 26 14.03 19.28 8.86
N SER A 27 13.91 18.71 10.07
CA SER A 27 15.07 18.20 10.80
C SER A 27 15.73 16.98 10.12
N PHE A 28 14.98 16.18 9.34
CA PHE A 28 15.48 14.97 8.70
C PHE A 28 15.15 14.84 7.20
N ALA A 29 14.26 15.66 6.66
CA ALA A 29 13.87 15.66 5.25
C ALA A 29 14.03 17.04 4.61
N GLU A 30 14.15 17.10 3.28
CA GLU A 30 13.94 18.31 2.50
C GLU A 30 12.46 18.50 2.29
N VAL A 31 11.85 19.52 2.94
CA VAL A 31 10.40 19.76 2.89
C VAL A 31 10.08 20.84 1.87
N ARG A 32 9.27 20.51 0.87
CA ARG A 32 8.68 21.46 -0.08
C ARG A 32 7.20 21.62 0.25
N VAL A 33 6.77 22.86 0.50
CA VAL A 33 5.39 23.14 0.88
C VAL A 33 4.60 23.66 -0.32
N VAL A 34 3.37 23.14 -0.48
CA VAL A 34 2.38 23.62 -1.45
C VAL A 34 1.09 23.94 -0.73
N LEU A 35 0.56 25.13 -0.96
CA LEU A 35 -0.70 25.60 -0.40
C LEU A 35 -1.79 25.59 -1.46
N THR A 36 -2.98 25.10 -1.11
CA THR A 36 -4.20 25.47 -1.84
C THR A 36 -4.58 26.92 -1.52
N ASP A 37 -5.45 27.55 -2.32
CA ASP A 37 -5.93 28.90 -2.02
C ASP A 37 -6.64 28.98 -0.67
N ALA A 38 -7.41 27.94 -0.32
CA ALA A 38 -8.02 27.84 1.00
C ALA A 38 -6.97 27.65 2.11
N GLY A 39 -5.92 26.88 1.89
CA GLY A 39 -4.82 26.72 2.84
C GLY A 39 -4.05 28.00 3.09
N ALA A 40 -3.83 28.81 2.05
CA ALA A 40 -3.14 30.09 2.16
C ALA A 40 -3.91 31.17 2.95
N ARG A 41 -5.23 31.00 3.10
CA ARG A 41 -6.06 31.84 3.98
C ARG A 41 -5.90 31.47 5.46
N MET A 42 -5.45 30.24 5.74
CA MET A 42 -5.33 29.70 7.10
C MET A 42 -3.92 29.86 7.69
N VAL A 43 -2.88 29.84 6.85
CA VAL A 43 -1.49 29.97 7.31
C VAL A 43 -0.69 30.85 6.34
N PRO A 44 0.08 31.84 6.85
CA PRO A 44 0.83 32.73 5.98
C PRO A 44 1.97 32.00 5.22
N GLU A 45 2.01 32.18 3.90
CA GLU A 45 3.03 31.61 3.02
C GLU A 45 4.45 31.95 3.48
N LYS A 46 4.69 33.20 3.84
CA LYS A 46 6.01 33.69 4.28
C LYS A 46 6.54 32.94 5.52
N VAL A 47 5.65 32.54 6.44
CA VAL A 47 6.04 31.78 7.63
C VAL A 47 6.50 30.39 7.24
N LEU A 48 5.74 29.70 6.40
CA LEU A 48 6.09 28.35 5.92
C LEU A 48 7.35 28.36 5.07
N ALA A 49 7.53 29.37 4.21
CA ALA A 49 8.77 29.54 3.42
C ALA A 49 10.00 29.71 4.33
N LYS A 50 9.87 30.51 5.40
CA LYS A 50 10.96 30.72 6.37
C LYS A 50 11.33 29.44 7.12
N VAL A 51 10.33 28.69 7.55
CA VAL A 51 10.54 27.47 8.36
C VAL A 51 11.06 26.29 7.51
N SER A 52 10.55 26.13 6.27
CA SER A 52 11.01 25.08 5.36
C SER A 52 12.35 25.40 4.70
N GLY A 53 12.76 26.69 4.67
CA GLY A 53 13.93 27.15 3.92
C GLY A 53 13.74 27.15 2.39
N HIS A 54 12.50 27.01 1.93
CA HIS A 54 12.18 26.92 0.50
C HIS A 54 10.95 27.73 0.11
N PRO A 55 10.87 28.22 -1.14
CA PRO A 55 9.67 28.88 -1.63
C PRO A 55 8.47 27.94 -1.58
N VAL A 56 7.32 28.49 -1.20
CA VAL A 56 6.04 27.77 -1.16
C VAL A 56 5.38 27.78 -2.53
N GLY A 57 4.93 26.61 -2.99
CA GLY A 57 4.17 26.47 -4.24
C GLY A 57 2.70 26.88 -4.04
N ARG A 58 2.13 27.65 -5.00
CA ARG A 58 0.72 28.05 -4.97
C ARG A 58 -0.01 27.87 -6.29
N THR A 59 0.63 28.20 -7.40
CA THR A 59 -0.02 28.27 -8.70
C THR A 59 0.62 27.32 -9.70
N LEU A 60 -0.22 26.68 -10.54
CA LEU A 60 0.22 25.81 -11.64
C LEU A 60 1.07 26.55 -12.68
N PHE A 61 0.79 27.81 -12.91
CA PHE A 61 1.27 28.57 -14.05
C PHE A 61 2.22 29.73 -13.67
N LYS A 62 2.84 29.69 -12.48
CA LYS A 62 3.81 30.73 -12.08
C LYS A 62 4.99 30.77 -13.06
N GLY A 63 5.16 31.89 -13.76
CA GLY A 63 6.20 32.09 -14.76
C GLY A 63 5.85 31.54 -16.16
N PHE A 64 4.66 31.01 -16.36
CA PHE A 64 4.17 30.63 -17.68
C PHE A 64 3.79 31.87 -18.46
N LYS A 65 4.44 32.12 -19.59
CA LYS A 65 4.02 33.18 -20.53
C LYS A 65 3.07 32.56 -21.54
N PRO A 66 1.93 33.23 -21.85
CA PRO A 66 1.04 32.75 -22.90
C PRO A 66 1.77 32.59 -24.23
N ILE A 67 1.50 31.48 -24.89
CA ILE A 67 2.05 31.22 -26.24
C ILE A 67 1.44 32.20 -27.21
N LYS A 68 2.26 32.95 -27.94
CA LYS A 68 1.77 33.85 -28.98
C LYS A 68 1.25 33.02 -30.18
N PRO A 69 0.10 33.39 -30.78
CA PRO A 69 -0.34 32.76 -32.00
C PRO A 69 0.79 32.79 -33.07
N GLY A 70 1.00 31.69 -33.78
CA GLY A 70 2.05 31.58 -34.81
C GLY A 70 3.43 31.15 -34.32
N THR A 71 3.60 30.83 -33.04
CA THR A 71 4.87 30.27 -32.57
C THR A 71 5.07 28.85 -33.12
N PRO A 72 6.22 28.54 -33.81
CA PRO A 72 6.44 27.22 -34.40
C PRO A 72 6.37 26.08 -33.36
N SER A 73 5.76 24.95 -33.71
CA SER A 73 5.80 23.74 -32.92
C SER A 73 7.26 23.32 -32.69
N GLY A 74 7.67 23.18 -31.42
CA GLY A 74 9.04 22.78 -31.06
C GLY A 74 9.95 23.91 -30.55
N SER A 75 9.57 25.18 -30.71
CA SER A 75 10.33 26.34 -30.20
C SER A 75 10.03 26.69 -28.74
N HIS A 76 9.20 25.87 -28.05
CA HIS A 76 8.85 26.09 -26.66
C HIS A 76 9.90 25.45 -25.74
N PRO A 77 10.33 26.12 -24.68
CA PRO A 77 11.08 25.50 -23.60
C PRO A 77 10.11 24.61 -22.77
N LEU A 78 9.53 23.58 -23.41
CA LEU A 78 8.68 22.57 -22.76
C LEU A 78 9.47 21.69 -21.78
N SER A 79 10.75 21.94 -21.60
CA SER A 79 11.63 21.16 -20.75
C SER A 79 11.43 21.44 -19.23
N PHE A 80 10.70 22.49 -18.88
CA PHE A 80 10.51 22.84 -17.46
C PHE A 80 9.03 23.07 -17.13
N VAL A 81 8.37 22.02 -16.66
CA VAL A 81 7.04 22.08 -16.06
C VAL A 81 7.23 22.02 -14.54
N PRO A 82 7.16 23.15 -13.82
CA PRO A 82 7.58 23.23 -12.41
C PRO A 82 6.90 22.20 -11.51
N HIS A 83 5.62 21.92 -11.73
CA HIS A 83 4.87 20.95 -10.92
C HIS A 83 5.37 19.51 -11.15
N ILE A 84 5.72 19.14 -12.39
CA ILE A 84 6.28 17.82 -12.69
C ILE A 84 7.62 17.61 -11.98
N GLU A 85 8.50 18.61 -12.01
CA GLU A 85 9.83 18.54 -11.36
C GLU A 85 9.71 18.43 -9.83
N ILE A 86 8.77 19.16 -9.21
CA ILE A 86 8.52 19.08 -7.77
C ILE A 86 8.03 17.68 -7.39
N ALA A 87 7.01 17.16 -8.09
CA ALA A 87 6.45 15.84 -7.81
C ALA A 87 7.43 14.70 -8.12
N LYS A 88 8.13 14.78 -9.27
CA LYS A 88 9.11 13.76 -9.70
C LYS A 88 10.26 13.57 -8.71
N LYS A 89 10.61 14.63 -7.99
CA LYS A 89 11.68 14.60 -6.98
C LYS A 89 11.19 14.26 -5.58
N SER A 90 9.89 14.03 -5.35
CA SER A 90 9.35 13.76 -4.02
C SER A 90 9.32 12.26 -3.73
N ASP A 91 9.88 11.89 -2.58
CA ASP A 91 9.90 10.51 -2.07
C ASP A 91 8.61 10.19 -1.28
N LEU A 92 7.90 11.23 -0.83
CA LEU A 92 6.61 11.15 -0.12
C LEU A 92 5.82 12.42 -0.37
N VAL A 93 4.52 12.28 -0.67
CA VAL A 93 3.54 13.36 -0.67
C VAL A 93 2.68 13.24 0.58
N LEU A 94 2.66 14.26 1.41
CA LEU A 94 1.86 14.34 2.63
C LEU A 94 0.88 15.52 2.53
N ILE A 95 -0.40 15.25 2.63
CA ILE A 95 -1.45 16.28 2.68
C ILE A 95 -1.87 16.45 4.14
N ALA A 96 -1.44 17.50 4.79
CA ALA A 96 -1.67 17.72 6.22
C ALA A 96 -1.81 19.23 6.55
N PRO A 97 -3.02 19.69 6.94
CA PRO A 97 -4.27 18.93 7.02
C PRO A 97 -4.90 18.69 5.64
N ALA A 98 -5.69 17.59 5.52
CA ALA A 98 -6.50 17.29 4.36
C ALA A 98 -7.98 17.61 4.64
N SER A 99 -8.53 18.59 3.93
CA SER A 99 -9.95 18.98 4.02
C SER A 99 -10.84 17.98 3.24
N ALA A 100 -12.14 17.98 3.54
CA ALA A 100 -13.15 17.19 2.82
C ALA A 100 -13.16 17.52 1.31
N ASP A 101 -13.06 18.81 0.96
CA ASP A 101 -12.95 19.28 -0.44
C ASP A 101 -11.74 18.64 -1.13
N PHE A 102 -10.58 18.68 -0.51
CA PHE A 102 -9.36 18.15 -1.11
C PHE A 102 -9.39 16.61 -1.25
N LEU A 103 -9.96 15.91 -0.27
CA LEU A 103 -10.20 14.47 -0.37
C LEU A 103 -11.14 14.13 -1.54
N ALA A 104 -12.18 14.93 -1.76
CA ALA A 104 -13.08 14.77 -2.91
C ALA A 104 -12.36 14.99 -4.24
N LYS A 105 -11.56 16.08 -4.38
CA LYS A 105 -10.74 16.33 -5.56
C LYS A 105 -9.83 15.16 -5.89
N MET A 106 -9.08 14.65 -4.91
CA MET A 106 -8.23 13.47 -5.09
C MET A 106 -9.02 12.23 -5.50
N ALA A 107 -10.18 11.97 -4.87
CA ALA A 107 -11.01 10.80 -5.16
C ALA A 107 -11.62 10.82 -6.57
N LEU A 108 -11.93 12.01 -7.08
CA LEU A 108 -12.49 12.24 -8.41
C LEU A 108 -11.41 12.45 -9.51
N GLY A 109 -10.14 12.65 -9.11
CA GLY A 109 -9.05 12.90 -10.07
C GLY A 109 -9.07 14.32 -10.65
N LEU A 110 -9.53 15.30 -9.87
CA LEU A 110 -9.52 16.71 -10.30
C LEU A 110 -8.10 17.28 -10.15
N GLY A 111 -7.64 17.99 -11.16
CA GLY A 111 -6.33 18.66 -11.22
C GLY A 111 -6.49 20.14 -11.52
N ASP A 112 -7.34 20.86 -10.78
CA ASP A 112 -7.70 22.26 -10.98
C ASP A 112 -6.77 23.24 -10.27
N ASP A 113 -5.97 22.75 -9.32
CA ASP A 113 -4.93 23.50 -8.62
C ASP A 113 -3.56 22.79 -8.65
N LEU A 114 -2.51 23.46 -8.19
CA LEU A 114 -1.16 22.92 -8.18
C LEU A 114 -1.07 21.64 -7.35
N LEU A 115 -1.67 21.62 -6.15
CA LEU A 115 -1.56 20.48 -5.24
C LEU A 115 -2.29 19.25 -5.75
N SER A 116 -3.51 19.43 -6.26
CA SER A 116 -4.29 18.33 -6.85
C SER A 116 -3.62 17.74 -8.09
N THR A 117 -3.03 18.59 -8.94
CA THR A 117 -2.24 18.15 -10.11
C THR A 117 -0.99 17.37 -9.68
N LEU A 118 -0.28 17.83 -8.64
CA LEU A 118 0.87 17.10 -8.08
C LEU A 118 0.48 15.71 -7.55
N CYS A 119 -0.67 15.60 -6.89
CA CYS A 119 -1.17 14.31 -6.42
C CYS A 119 -1.48 13.33 -7.56
N LEU A 120 -1.95 13.82 -8.72
CA LEU A 120 -2.19 12.97 -9.90
C LEU A 120 -0.89 12.46 -10.53
N TYR A 121 0.18 13.24 -10.45
CA TYR A 121 1.48 12.89 -11.04
C TYR A 121 2.39 12.11 -10.08
N ALA A 122 2.21 12.23 -8.77
CA ALA A 122 3.15 11.73 -7.75
C ALA A 122 3.55 10.26 -7.98
N PRO A 123 4.85 9.96 -8.19
CA PRO A 123 5.32 8.59 -8.40
C PRO A 123 5.45 7.82 -7.08
N GLY A 124 5.48 8.53 -5.95
CA GLY A 124 5.62 7.98 -4.61
C GLY A 124 4.28 7.84 -3.87
N PRO A 125 4.31 7.31 -2.64
CA PRO A 125 3.13 7.17 -1.82
C PRO A 125 2.55 8.53 -1.44
N ILE A 126 1.22 8.57 -1.35
CA ILE A 126 0.48 9.72 -0.87
C ILE A 126 -0.11 9.39 0.50
N TRP A 127 0.17 10.25 1.47
CA TRP A 127 -0.42 10.21 2.80
C TRP A 127 -1.32 11.41 3.01
N VAL A 128 -2.43 11.20 3.70
CA VAL A 128 -3.37 12.27 4.06
C VAL A 128 -3.64 12.25 5.55
N ALA A 129 -3.64 13.42 6.16
CA ALA A 129 -4.03 13.64 7.55
C ALA A 129 -5.34 14.45 7.57
N PRO A 130 -6.52 13.81 7.59
CA PRO A 130 -7.79 14.50 7.56
C PRO A 130 -8.01 15.38 8.80
N ALA A 131 -8.66 16.56 8.57
CA ALA A 131 -9.05 17.45 9.66
C ALA A 131 -10.33 18.19 9.26
N MET A 132 -11.45 17.87 9.92
CA MET A 132 -12.77 18.46 9.66
C MET A 132 -13.72 18.20 10.82
N ASN A 133 -14.91 18.81 10.78
CA ASN A 133 -15.98 18.53 11.74
C ASN A 133 -16.44 17.06 11.67
N VAL A 134 -16.92 16.51 12.78
CA VAL A 134 -17.38 15.12 12.89
C VAL A 134 -18.53 14.80 11.93
N HIS A 135 -19.47 15.70 11.72
CA HIS A 135 -20.57 15.52 10.79
C HIS A 135 -20.07 15.48 9.33
N MET A 136 -19.08 16.29 9.00
CA MET A 136 -18.44 16.23 7.68
C MET A 136 -17.69 14.91 7.48
N TRP A 137 -16.95 14.45 8.49
CA TRP A 137 -16.20 13.20 8.40
C TRP A 137 -17.12 11.99 8.19
N ASN A 138 -18.27 11.97 8.88
CA ASN A 138 -19.25 10.90 8.78
C ASN A 138 -20.24 11.06 7.60
N HIS A 139 -20.14 12.16 6.86
CA HIS A 139 -21.01 12.35 5.70
C HIS A 139 -20.75 11.26 4.65
N PRO A 140 -21.81 10.64 4.08
CA PRO A 140 -21.67 9.52 3.14
C PRO A 140 -20.69 9.77 1.99
N ALA A 141 -20.68 10.98 1.41
CA ALA A 141 -19.76 11.35 0.35
C ALA A 141 -18.29 11.34 0.80
N VAL A 142 -18.00 11.80 2.03
CA VAL A 142 -16.62 11.80 2.57
C VAL A 142 -16.18 10.38 2.92
N VAL A 143 -17.06 9.56 3.46
CA VAL A 143 -16.84 8.13 3.74
C VAL A 143 -16.53 7.39 2.43
N GLU A 144 -17.33 7.61 1.38
CA GLU A 144 -17.10 6.99 0.06
C GLU A 144 -15.77 7.45 -0.57
N ASN A 145 -15.49 8.76 -0.58
CA ASN A 145 -14.24 9.30 -1.10
C ASN A 145 -13.03 8.73 -0.35
N SER A 146 -13.10 8.68 0.98
CA SER A 146 -12.05 8.10 1.81
C SER A 146 -11.83 6.62 1.54
N ALA A 147 -12.91 5.84 1.36
CA ALA A 147 -12.84 4.42 0.99
C ALA A 147 -12.20 4.24 -0.40
N ARG A 148 -12.57 5.07 -1.38
CA ARG A 148 -12.02 5.09 -2.74
C ARG A 148 -10.53 5.39 -2.72
N LEU A 149 -10.10 6.39 -1.95
CA LEU A 149 -8.69 6.75 -1.81
C LEU A 149 -7.87 5.65 -1.12
N ARG A 150 -8.38 5.05 -0.04
CA ARG A 150 -7.75 3.88 0.60
C ARG A 150 -7.61 2.70 -0.37
N GLY A 151 -8.64 2.46 -1.19
CA GLY A 151 -8.62 1.44 -2.23
C GLY A 151 -7.55 1.69 -3.32
N ARG A 152 -7.15 2.94 -3.53
CA ARG A 152 -6.06 3.37 -4.43
C ARG A 152 -4.69 3.43 -3.77
N GLY A 153 -4.57 3.02 -2.50
CA GLY A 153 -3.29 2.98 -1.79
C GLY A 153 -2.92 4.26 -1.05
N VAL A 154 -3.81 5.26 -0.98
CA VAL A 154 -3.59 6.46 -0.16
C VAL A 154 -3.63 6.07 1.31
N ARG A 155 -2.58 6.43 2.06
CA ARG A 155 -2.49 6.17 3.50
C ARG A 155 -3.14 7.30 4.27
N PHE A 156 -4.02 6.94 5.21
CA PHE A 156 -4.67 7.88 6.12
C PHE A 156 -3.99 7.87 7.48
N LEU A 157 -3.59 9.06 7.95
CA LEU A 157 -3.09 9.32 9.29
C LEU A 157 -4.23 9.97 10.08
N GLY A 158 -4.89 9.22 10.92
CA GLY A 158 -6.13 9.66 11.55
C GLY A 158 -7.36 9.65 10.61
N PRO A 159 -8.38 10.53 10.84
CA PRO A 159 -8.42 11.48 11.93
C PRO A 159 -8.52 10.80 13.30
N GLU A 160 -8.25 11.58 14.38
CA GLU A 160 -8.45 11.14 15.76
C GLU A 160 -9.84 11.50 16.26
N SER A 161 -10.24 10.83 17.35
CA SER A 161 -11.43 11.19 18.12
C SER A 161 -11.06 12.18 19.22
N GLY A 162 -11.93 13.16 19.49
CA GLY A 162 -11.71 14.13 20.55
C GLY A 162 -12.46 15.44 20.35
N HIS A 163 -12.08 16.47 21.14
CA HIS A 163 -12.64 17.82 21.01
C HIS A 163 -12.19 18.47 19.69
N LEU A 164 -13.13 19.02 18.98
CA LEU A 164 -12.96 19.75 17.73
C LEU A 164 -13.01 21.27 17.98
N ALA A 165 -12.42 22.05 17.08
CA ALA A 165 -12.36 23.50 17.23
C ALA A 165 -13.74 24.22 17.25
N CYS A 166 -14.78 23.54 16.76
CA CYS A 166 -16.17 24.01 16.77
C CYS A 166 -16.92 23.68 18.08
N GLY A 167 -16.29 22.99 19.05
CA GLY A 167 -16.92 22.54 20.29
C GLY A 167 -17.49 21.12 20.26
N ASP A 168 -17.65 20.52 19.09
CA ASP A 168 -18.11 19.14 18.97
C ASP A 168 -17.07 18.13 19.47
N VAL A 169 -17.53 16.94 19.85
CA VAL A 169 -16.68 15.81 20.25
C VAL A 169 -16.94 14.64 19.30
N GLY A 170 -15.88 14.10 18.73
CA GLY A 170 -15.98 12.94 17.84
C GLY A 170 -14.79 12.79 16.90
N ASP A 171 -14.95 11.93 15.90
CA ASP A 171 -13.96 11.69 14.87
C ASP A 171 -13.87 12.89 13.91
N GLY A 172 -12.67 13.30 13.56
CA GLY A 172 -12.43 14.45 12.66
C GLY A 172 -11.28 15.31 13.12
N ARG A 173 -10.77 15.09 14.35
CA ARG A 173 -9.63 15.81 14.91
C ARG A 173 -8.36 15.51 14.12
N PHE A 174 -7.62 16.58 13.81
CA PHE A 174 -6.30 16.45 13.20
C PHE A 174 -5.37 15.67 14.13
N VAL A 175 -4.73 14.65 13.60
CA VAL A 175 -3.71 13.85 14.31
C VAL A 175 -2.57 14.76 14.76
N GLU A 176 -2.02 14.48 15.94
CA GLU A 176 -0.96 15.34 16.47
C GLU A 176 0.27 15.37 15.54
N PRO A 177 0.88 16.54 15.30
CA PRO A 177 2.04 16.68 14.43
C PRO A 177 3.18 15.71 14.76
N SER A 178 3.44 15.46 16.05
CA SER A 178 4.46 14.52 16.51
C SER A 178 4.24 13.08 16.02
N GLU A 179 2.98 12.64 15.92
CA GLU A 179 2.65 11.32 15.38
C GLU A 179 2.91 11.26 13.87
N ILE A 180 2.55 12.33 13.13
CA ILE A 180 2.88 12.42 11.69
C ILE A 180 4.38 12.38 11.48
N VAL A 181 5.13 13.13 12.27
CA VAL A 181 6.60 13.20 12.22
C VAL A 181 7.23 11.84 12.54
N SER A 182 6.74 11.17 13.58
CA SER A 182 7.18 9.82 13.96
C SER A 182 6.99 8.82 12.82
N GLN A 183 5.80 8.81 12.21
CA GLN A 183 5.50 7.91 11.10
C GLN A 183 6.29 8.26 9.83
N ALA A 184 6.52 9.54 9.52
CA ALA A 184 7.34 9.95 8.40
C ALA A 184 8.82 9.59 8.61
N ARG A 185 9.33 9.76 9.82
CA ARG A 185 10.71 9.35 10.18
C ARG A 185 10.91 7.86 10.05
N ASP A 186 9.96 7.05 10.55
CA ASP A 186 9.99 5.59 10.40
C ASP A 186 9.98 5.18 8.93
N TYR A 187 9.09 5.79 8.12
CA TYR A 187 9.03 5.57 6.68
C TYR A 187 10.40 5.85 6.02
N PHE A 188 10.98 7.01 6.26
CA PHE A 188 12.26 7.38 5.63
C PHE A 188 13.46 6.58 6.17
N THR A 189 13.39 6.07 7.39
CA THR A 189 14.38 5.14 7.93
C THR A 189 14.48 3.87 7.10
N HIS A 190 13.34 3.44 6.53
CA HIS A 190 13.26 2.23 5.71
C HIS A 190 13.25 2.51 4.21
N PHE A 191 13.05 3.76 3.80
CA PHE A 191 12.96 4.17 2.39
C PHE A 191 14.26 3.85 1.62
N GLY A 192 14.09 3.25 0.45
CA GLY A 192 15.22 2.91 -0.42
C GLY A 192 16.15 1.81 0.08
N ARG A 193 15.94 1.27 1.30
CA ARG A 193 16.77 0.18 1.84
C ARG A 193 16.73 -1.07 0.97
N TRP A 194 15.62 -1.31 0.24
CA TRP A 194 15.44 -2.48 -0.61
C TRP A 194 15.66 -2.20 -2.10
N LYS A 195 16.35 -1.12 -2.46
CA LYS A 195 16.57 -0.67 -3.85
C LYS A 195 17.08 -1.76 -4.79
N ASN A 196 17.86 -2.70 -4.28
CA ASN A 196 18.44 -3.80 -5.06
C ASN A 196 17.73 -5.14 -4.78
N LYS A 197 16.63 -5.16 -4.05
CA LYS A 197 15.88 -6.38 -3.73
C LYS A 197 14.75 -6.59 -4.73
N ARG A 198 14.61 -7.81 -5.21
CA ARG A 198 13.53 -8.27 -6.07
C ARG A 198 12.55 -9.08 -5.24
N VAL A 199 11.29 -8.62 -5.22
CA VAL A 199 10.22 -9.20 -4.40
C VAL A 199 9.10 -9.70 -5.30
N VAL A 200 8.71 -10.95 -5.12
CA VAL A 200 7.54 -11.55 -5.77
C VAL A 200 6.44 -11.68 -4.74
N VAL A 201 5.25 -11.17 -5.06
CA VAL A 201 4.07 -11.30 -4.21
C VAL A 201 2.95 -11.93 -5.00
N THR A 202 2.25 -12.92 -4.42
CA THR A 202 1.01 -13.46 -4.99
C THR A 202 -0.20 -12.89 -4.27
N ALA A 203 -1.30 -12.62 -4.99
CA ALA A 203 -2.51 -12.01 -4.41
C ALA A 203 -3.80 -12.53 -5.05
N GLY A 204 -4.91 -12.40 -4.33
CA GLY A 204 -6.24 -12.79 -4.81
C GLY A 204 -6.55 -14.26 -4.62
N GLY A 205 -7.74 -14.68 -5.03
CA GLY A 205 -8.19 -16.07 -5.05
C GLY A 205 -8.11 -16.62 -6.48
N THR A 206 -7.48 -17.79 -6.68
CA THR A 206 -7.51 -18.45 -7.98
C THR A 206 -8.92 -18.88 -8.33
N GLN A 207 -9.20 -18.94 -9.62
CA GLN A 207 -10.52 -19.25 -10.18
C GLN A 207 -10.38 -20.48 -11.07
N GLU A 208 -10.89 -21.62 -10.58
CA GLU A 208 -10.80 -22.88 -11.30
C GLU A 208 -12.09 -23.09 -12.11
N PRO A 209 -12.04 -23.09 -13.44
CA PRO A 209 -13.23 -23.15 -14.26
C PRO A 209 -13.96 -24.50 -14.13
N ILE A 210 -15.29 -24.45 -14.02
CA ILE A 210 -16.20 -25.59 -14.20
C ILE A 210 -16.64 -25.62 -15.67
N ASP A 211 -17.06 -24.45 -16.17
CA ASP A 211 -17.43 -24.16 -17.54
C ASP A 211 -17.21 -22.65 -17.82
N PRO A 212 -17.51 -22.12 -19.01
CA PRO A 212 -17.28 -20.69 -19.31
C PRO A 212 -18.04 -19.72 -18.41
N VAL A 213 -19.00 -20.18 -17.60
CA VAL A 213 -19.88 -19.34 -16.76
C VAL A 213 -19.62 -19.52 -15.27
N ARG A 214 -19.17 -20.71 -14.85
CA ARG A 214 -19.06 -21.10 -13.43
C ARG A 214 -17.63 -21.52 -13.09
N MET A 215 -17.22 -21.21 -11.86
CA MET A 215 -15.88 -21.49 -11.32
C MET A 215 -15.92 -21.85 -9.85
N ILE A 216 -14.88 -22.54 -9.39
CA ILE A 216 -14.55 -22.73 -7.97
C ILE A 216 -13.52 -21.67 -7.61
N THR A 217 -13.71 -20.96 -6.50
CA THR A 217 -12.77 -19.94 -6.03
C THR A 217 -12.80 -19.80 -4.52
N ASN A 218 -11.78 -19.18 -3.95
CA ASN A 218 -11.69 -18.84 -2.53
C ASN A 218 -12.13 -17.38 -2.29
N HIS A 219 -12.68 -17.09 -1.11
CA HIS A 219 -13.10 -15.75 -0.69
C HIS A 219 -11.90 -14.84 -0.39
N SER A 220 -11.11 -14.48 -1.40
CA SER A 220 -9.96 -13.58 -1.23
C SER A 220 -10.16 -12.27 -1.98
N SER A 221 -10.06 -11.15 -1.27
CA SER A 221 -10.11 -9.81 -1.88
C SER A 221 -8.77 -9.34 -2.47
N GLY A 222 -7.67 -10.05 -2.19
CA GLY A 222 -6.31 -9.64 -2.59
C GLY A 222 -5.69 -8.53 -1.75
N LYS A 223 -6.46 -7.84 -0.88
CA LYS A 223 -6.02 -6.66 -0.13
C LYS A 223 -4.71 -6.86 0.64
N MET A 224 -4.48 -8.02 1.27
CA MET A 224 -3.24 -8.27 2.02
C MET A 224 -2.03 -8.37 1.09
N GLY A 225 -2.13 -9.10 -0.03
CA GLY A 225 -1.05 -9.21 -1.02
C GLY A 225 -0.71 -7.87 -1.65
N TYR A 226 -1.71 -7.06 -1.97
CA TYR A 226 -1.51 -5.70 -2.48
C TYR A 226 -0.84 -4.79 -1.44
N ALA A 227 -1.25 -4.86 -0.16
CA ALA A 227 -0.62 -4.11 0.92
C ALA A 227 0.86 -4.50 1.12
N LEU A 228 1.18 -5.80 1.03
CA LEU A 228 2.56 -6.30 1.11
C LEU A 228 3.40 -5.84 -0.08
N ALA A 229 2.85 -5.88 -1.28
CA ALA A 229 3.52 -5.38 -2.49
C ALA A 229 3.79 -3.88 -2.38
N GLN A 230 2.81 -3.09 -1.92
CA GLN A 230 2.98 -1.66 -1.68
C GLN A 230 4.05 -1.38 -0.63
N ALA A 231 4.06 -2.11 0.49
CA ALA A 231 5.05 -1.95 1.54
C ALA A 231 6.48 -2.29 1.07
N ALA A 232 6.63 -3.23 0.14
CA ALA A 232 7.93 -3.53 -0.49
C ALA A 232 8.34 -2.41 -1.47
N LEU A 233 7.41 -1.88 -2.27
CA LEU A 233 7.65 -0.71 -3.14
C LEU A 233 8.09 0.50 -2.34
N ASN A 234 7.44 0.79 -1.21
CA ASN A 234 7.78 1.89 -0.31
C ASN A 234 9.23 1.79 0.22
N ARG A 235 9.79 0.59 0.28
CA ARG A 235 11.19 0.34 0.63
C ARG A 235 12.15 0.38 -0.57
N GLY A 236 11.62 0.65 -1.76
CA GLY A 236 12.39 0.76 -3.00
C GLY A 236 12.67 -0.58 -3.70
N ALA A 237 12.00 -1.66 -3.32
CA ALA A 237 12.15 -2.96 -3.98
C ALA A 237 11.58 -2.95 -5.40
N GLN A 238 12.15 -3.78 -6.26
CA GLN A 238 11.57 -4.15 -7.55
C GLN A 238 10.50 -5.22 -7.30
N VAL A 239 9.23 -4.86 -7.43
CA VAL A 239 8.11 -5.75 -7.09
C VAL A 239 7.47 -6.34 -8.33
N THR A 240 7.30 -7.66 -8.34
CA THR A 240 6.41 -8.38 -9.26
C THR A 240 5.19 -8.86 -8.47
N LEU A 241 4.01 -8.33 -8.80
CA LEU A 241 2.74 -8.73 -8.19
C LEU A 241 1.98 -9.66 -9.15
N ILE A 242 1.87 -10.94 -8.77
CA ILE A 242 1.11 -11.97 -9.49
C ILE A 242 -0.29 -12.01 -8.89
N SER A 243 -1.26 -11.48 -9.62
CA SER A 243 -2.62 -11.27 -9.11
C SER A 243 -3.64 -12.14 -9.84
N ALA A 244 -4.37 -12.94 -9.07
CA ALA A 244 -5.66 -13.47 -9.51
C ALA A 244 -6.69 -12.31 -9.60
N PRO A 245 -7.87 -12.52 -10.21
CA PRO A 245 -8.86 -11.46 -10.37
C PRO A 245 -9.31 -10.86 -9.04
N VAL A 246 -9.17 -9.54 -8.92
CA VAL A 246 -9.58 -8.74 -7.74
C VAL A 246 -10.19 -7.42 -8.19
N LYS A 247 -10.95 -6.76 -7.30
CA LYS A 247 -11.52 -5.42 -7.54
C LYS A 247 -10.58 -4.27 -7.10
N LEU A 248 -9.28 -4.52 -7.09
CA LEU A 248 -8.28 -3.52 -6.70
C LEU A 248 -7.62 -2.92 -7.94
N ALA A 249 -7.29 -1.63 -7.87
CA ALA A 249 -6.51 -0.98 -8.92
C ALA A 249 -5.10 -1.58 -9.04
N PRO A 250 -4.51 -1.61 -10.23
CA PRO A 250 -3.11 -1.98 -10.40
C PRO A 250 -2.19 -1.12 -9.53
N LEU A 251 -1.13 -1.72 -8.97
CA LEU A 251 -0.15 -0.97 -8.18
C LEU A 251 0.85 -0.26 -9.10
N THR A 252 0.86 1.06 -9.01
CA THR A 252 1.88 1.88 -9.67
C THR A 252 3.27 1.52 -9.17
N GLY A 253 4.20 1.31 -10.08
CA GLY A 253 5.58 0.91 -9.77
C GLY A 253 5.81 -0.59 -9.62
N ALA A 254 4.76 -1.43 -9.57
CA ALA A 254 4.89 -2.88 -9.61
C ALA A 254 4.78 -3.42 -11.05
N LYS A 255 5.54 -4.48 -11.33
CA LYS A 255 5.29 -5.32 -12.51
C LYS A 255 4.08 -6.20 -12.21
N MET A 256 2.94 -5.86 -12.82
CA MET A 256 1.71 -6.64 -12.68
C MET A 256 1.71 -7.86 -13.60
N VAL A 257 1.39 -9.04 -13.06
CA VAL A 257 1.19 -10.28 -13.80
C VAL A 257 -0.19 -10.82 -13.44
N TYR A 258 -1.11 -10.82 -14.39
CA TYR A 258 -2.47 -11.29 -14.17
C TYR A 258 -2.59 -12.76 -14.53
N ILE A 259 -3.25 -13.53 -13.66
CA ILE A 259 -3.52 -14.95 -13.81
C ILE A 259 -4.96 -15.27 -13.38
N LYS A 260 -5.45 -16.44 -13.71
CA LYS A 260 -6.77 -16.91 -13.25
C LYS A 260 -6.65 -18.18 -12.41
N THR A 261 -5.92 -19.18 -12.89
CA THR A 261 -5.89 -20.52 -12.28
C THR A 261 -4.67 -20.74 -11.39
N ALA A 262 -4.74 -21.76 -10.55
CA ALA A 262 -3.62 -22.19 -9.72
C ALA A 262 -2.41 -22.63 -10.57
N GLN A 263 -2.65 -23.24 -11.73
CA GLN A 263 -1.58 -23.66 -12.65
C GLN A 263 -0.86 -22.45 -13.24
N GLU A 264 -1.60 -21.43 -13.68
CA GLU A 264 -1.00 -20.18 -14.18
C GLU A 264 -0.23 -19.48 -13.06
N MET A 265 -0.79 -19.41 -11.83
CA MET A 265 -0.10 -18.83 -10.67
C MET A 265 1.19 -19.59 -10.38
N ARG A 266 1.18 -20.94 -10.41
CA ARG A 266 2.38 -21.76 -10.25
C ARG A 266 3.46 -21.37 -11.26
N ALA A 267 3.12 -21.41 -12.55
CA ALA A 267 4.07 -21.13 -13.62
C ALA A 267 4.71 -19.74 -13.47
N GLN A 268 3.90 -18.72 -13.23
CA GLN A 268 4.39 -17.34 -13.09
C GLN A 268 5.19 -17.14 -11.79
N THR A 269 4.78 -17.77 -10.69
CA THR A 269 5.46 -17.65 -9.40
C THR A 269 6.85 -18.27 -9.45
N LEU A 270 6.98 -19.50 -9.92
CA LEU A 270 8.28 -20.17 -10.00
C LEU A 270 9.22 -19.44 -10.97
N LYS A 271 8.71 -19.04 -12.16
CA LYS A 271 9.48 -18.23 -13.11
C LYS A 271 10.00 -16.94 -12.50
N ALA A 272 9.14 -16.19 -11.79
CA ALA A 272 9.54 -14.94 -11.17
C ALA A 272 10.49 -15.14 -9.97
N PHE A 273 10.29 -16.21 -9.19
CA PHE A 273 11.11 -16.50 -8.01
C PHE A 273 12.53 -16.94 -8.36
N THR A 274 12.76 -17.47 -9.56
CA THR A 274 14.12 -17.82 -10.03
C THR A 274 15.14 -16.70 -9.86
N ASN A 275 14.71 -15.44 -9.93
CA ASN A 275 15.56 -14.27 -9.82
C ASN A 275 15.17 -13.33 -8.67
N ALA A 276 14.32 -13.75 -7.74
CA ALA A 276 13.88 -12.91 -6.64
C ALA A 276 14.62 -13.21 -5.34
N ASP A 277 14.72 -12.20 -4.47
CA ASP A 277 15.31 -12.31 -3.13
C ASP A 277 14.26 -12.70 -2.09
N LEU A 278 12.98 -12.40 -2.37
CA LEU A 278 11.85 -12.66 -1.49
C LEU A 278 10.64 -13.13 -2.28
N LEU A 279 10.01 -14.20 -1.81
CA LEU A 279 8.69 -14.65 -2.26
C LEU A 279 7.68 -14.53 -1.12
N ILE A 280 6.55 -13.87 -1.38
CA ILE A 280 5.43 -13.74 -0.46
C ILE A 280 4.19 -14.40 -1.06
N MET A 281 3.80 -15.53 -0.51
CA MET A 281 2.66 -16.32 -0.96
C MET A 281 1.39 -15.92 -0.19
N ALA A 282 0.78 -14.78 -0.56
CA ALA A 282 -0.44 -14.25 0.10
C ALA A 282 -1.74 -14.53 -0.67
N ALA A 283 -1.66 -15.16 -1.84
CA ALA A 283 -2.82 -15.60 -2.61
C ALA A 283 -3.55 -16.75 -1.92
N ALA A 284 -4.87 -16.80 -2.07
CA ALA A 284 -5.70 -17.93 -1.67
C ALA A 284 -5.83 -18.89 -2.87
N VAL A 285 -4.85 -19.75 -3.03
CA VAL A 285 -4.82 -20.75 -4.10
C VAL A 285 -5.82 -21.85 -3.78
N ALA A 286 -6.66 -22.23 -4.75
CA ALA A 286 -7.58 -23.35 -4.59
C ALA A 286 -6.79 -24.68 -4.51
N ASP A 287 -7.11 -25.50 -3.51
CA ASP A 287 -6.46 -26.81 -3.32
C ASP A 287 -6.86 -27.82 -4.40
N TYR A 288 -8.03 -27.64 -4.99
CA TYR A 288 -8.61 -28.52 -6.01
C TYR A 288 -9.09 -27.73 -7.23
N ARG A 289 -9.02 -28.39 -8.39
CA ARG A 289 -9.60 -27.92 -9.66
C ARG A 289 -10.48 -28.98 -10.27
N VAL A 290 -11.35 -28.60 -11.20
CA VAL A 290 -12.15 -29.57 -11.98
C VAL A 290 -11.20 -30.32 -12.93
N ALA A 291 -11.24 -31.66 -12.91
CA ALA A 291 -10.36 -32.53 -13.70
C ALA A 291 -10.51 -32.27 -15.21
N ARG A 292 -11.74 -32.02 -15.67
CA ARG A 292 -12.06 -31.76 -17.08
C ARG A 292 -13.10 -30.63 -17.15
N PRO A 293 -12.70 -29.36 -17.19
CA PRO A 293 -13.62 -28.24 -17.37
C PRO A 293 -14.37 -28.34 -18.69
N SER A 294 -15.67 -28.07 -18.69
CA SER A 294 -16.44 -28.05 -19.92
C SER A 294 -16.11 -26.81 -20.76
N LYS A 295 -15.94 -27.00 -22.07
CA LYS A 295 -15.76 -25.89 -23.03
C LYS A 295 -17.08 -25.14 -23.31
N LEU A 296 -18.21 -25.76 -23.01
CA LEU A 296 -19.54 -25.19 -23.21
C LEU A 296 -20.28 -25.10 -21.86
N LYS A 297 -21.21 -24.14 -21.76
CA LYS A 297 -22.05 -24.00 -20.58
C LYS A 297 -22.84 -25.28 -20.32
N ILE A 298 -22.69 -25.90 -19.14
CA ILE A 298 -23.43 -27.08 -18.73
C ILE A 298 -24.89 -26.69 -18.52
N LYS A 299 -25.80 -27.27 -19.34
CA LYS A 299 -27.24 -26.99 -19.24
C LYS A 299 -27.88 -27.80 -18.11
N LYS A 300 -28.90 -27.23 -17.44
CA LYS A 300 -29.68 -27.92 -16.42
C LYS A 300 -30.55 -29.02 -17.05
N ARG A 301 -30.04 -30.24 -17.09
CA ARG A 301 -30.76 -31.41 -17.57
C ARG A 301 -31.13 -32.38 -16.43
N GLN A 302 -30.44 -32.27 -15.29
CA GLN A 302 -30.57 -33.14 -14.13
C GLN A 302 -30.70 -32.34 -12.86
N SER A 303 -31.31 -32.88 -11.82
CA SER A 303 -31.46 -32.28 -10.50
C SER A 303 -30.11 -32.17 -9.73
N ARG A 304 -29.14 -32.98 -10.10
CA ARG A 304 -27.80 -33.06 -9.45
C ARG A 304 -26.69 -32.90 -10.50
N LEU A 305 -25.59 -32.25 -10.10
CA LEU A 305 -24.36 -32.16 -10.89
C LEU A 305 -23.21 -32.68 -10.03
N THR A 306 -22.52 -33.69 -10.50
CA THR A 306 -21.29 -34.21 -9.87
C THR A 306 -20.07 -33.69 -10.60
N LEU A 307 -19.12 -33.12 -9.85
CA LEU A 307 -17.84 -32.64 -10.37
C LEU A 307 -16.71 -33.55 -9.86
N LYS A 308 -15.91 -34.08 -10.78
CA LYS A 308 -14.67 -34.76 -10.41
C LYS A 308 -13.56 -33.72 -10.21
N LEU A 309 -13.02 -33.66 -8.99
CA LEU A 309 -11.97 -32.74 -8.63
C LEU A 309 -10.62 -33.46 -8.53
N GLU A 310 -9.54 -32.77 -8.90
CA GLU A 310 -8.15 -33.20 -8.71
C GLU A 310 -7.35 -32.12 -7.99
N LYS A 311 -6.30 -32.53 -7.27
CA LYS A 311 -5.45 -31.61 -6.52
C LYS A 311 -4.71 -30.64 -7.43
N ASN A 312 -4.64 -29.38 -7.03
CA ASN A 312 -3.72 -28.41 -7.58
C ASN A 312 -2.29 -28.64 -7.04
N PRO A 313 -1.26 -28.25 -7.80
CA PRO A 313 0.12 -28.32 -7.34
C PRO A 313 0.34 -27.41 -6.11
N ASP A 314 1.18 -27.89 -5.19
CA ASP A 314 1.56 -27.12 -3.99
C ASP A 314 2.71 -26.15 -4.32
N ILE A 315 2.34 -24.95 -4.75
CA ILE A 315 3.28 -23.93 -5.22
C ILE A 315 4.30 -23.56 -4.15
N LEU A 316 3.86 -23.47 -2.88
CA LEU A 316 4.75 -23.13 -1.76
C LEU A 316 5.79 -24.24 -1.53
N ALA A 317 5.37 -25.50 -1.56
CA ALA A 317 6.29 -26.63 -1.40
C ALA A 317 7.30 -26.71 -2.55
N GLU A 318 6.88 -26.41 -3.78
CA GLU A 318 7.77 -26.37 -4.94
C GLU A 318 8.76 -25.19 -4.82
N ALA A 319 8.30 -24.00 -4.47
CA ALA A 319 9.16 -22.84 -4.26
C ALA A 319 10.20 -23.06 -3.15
N LEU A 320 9.84 -23.79 -2.09
CA LEU A 320 10.78 -24.15 -1.02
C LEU A 320 11.88 -25.10 -1.49
N ARG A 321 11.56 -26.04 -2.38
CA ARG A 321 12.56 -26.97 -3.00
C ARG A 321 13.54 -26.23 -3.91
N GLU A 322 13.07 -25.22 -4.63
CA GLU A 322 13.87 -24.40 -5.55
C GLU A 322 14.58 -23.22 -4.85
N LYS A 323 14.34 -23.04 -3.56
CA LYS A 323 14.89 -21.92 -2.79
C LYS A 323 16.42 -22.00 -2.72
N LYS A 324 17.10 -20.97 -3.22
CA LYS A 324 18.55 -20.81 -3.09
C LYS A 324 18.92 -20.10 -1.79
N LYS A 325 20.16 -20.31 -1.32
CA LYS A 325 20.73 -19.60 -0.17
C LYS A 325 20.59 -18.09 -0.33
N GLY A 326 20.24 -17.39 0.74
CA GLY A 326 20.07 -15.93 0.73
C GLY A 326 18.69 -15.43 0.28
N ARG A 327 17.80 -16.32 -0.17
CA ARG A 327 16.41 -15.99 -0.49
C ARG A 327 15.49 -16.30 0.67
N LEU A 328 14.46 -15.47 0.83
CA LEU A 328 13.45 -15.69 1.86
C LEU A 328 12.10 -16.04 1.24
N VAL A 329 11.35 -16.88 1.95
CA VAL A 329 9.99 -17.28 1.57
C VAL A 329 9.05 -17.03 2.75
N MET A 330 7.99 -16.26 2.49
CA MET A 330 6.88 -16.04 3.43
C MET A 330 5.62 -16.71 2.91
N GLY A 331 5.06 -17.64 3.69
CA GLY A 331 3.80 -18.29 3.41
C GLY A 331 2.66 -17.73 4.26
N PHE A 332 1.41 -17.88 3.80
CA PHE A 332 0.22 -17.54 4.55
C PHE A 332 -0.61 -18.77 4.91
N SER A 333 -1.32 -18.71 6.04
CA SER A 333 -2.25 -19.72 6.51
C SER A 333 -3.50 -19.05 7.03
N ALA A 334 -4.63 -19.39 6.44
CA ALA A 334 -5.95 -18.93 6.90
C ALA A 334 -6.60 -20.07 7.69
N GLU A 335 -6.95 -19.82 8.93
CA GLU A 335 -7.44 -20.85 9.86
C GLU A 335 -8.80 -20.44 10.45
N THR A 336 -9.73 -21.39 10.51
CA THR A 336 -11.07 -21.18 11.07
C THR A 336 -11.12 -21.44 12.57
N ASP A 337 -10.19 -22.26 13.07
CA ASP A 337 -10.07 -22.69 14.45
C ASP A 337 -8.60 -22.96 14.83
N HIS A 338 -8.32 -23.14 16.10
CA HIS A 338 -7.01 -23.56 16.64
C HIS A 338 -5.81 -22.93 15.92
N LEU A 339 -5.88 -21.61 15.64
CA LEU A 339 -4.97 -20.82 14.82
C LEU A 339 -3.48 -21.20 15.04
N GLU A 340 -3.01 -21.17 16.28
CA GLU A 340 -1.61 -21.44 16.59
C GLU A 340 -1.22 -22.90 16.34
N LYS A 341 -2.06 -23.85 16.74
CA LYS A 341 -1.82 -25.30 16.58
C LYS A 341 -1.73 -25.65 15.08
N ASN A 342 -2.72 -25.24 14.31
CA ASN A 342 -2.80 -25.55 12.88
C ASN A 342 -1.66 -24.89 12.09
N ALA A 343 -1.37 -23.60 12.36
CA ALA A 343 -0.26 -22.88 11.74
C ALA A 343 1.10 -23.54 12.10
N ARG A 344 1.30 -23.97 13.34
CA ARG A 344 2.52 -24.66 13.77
C ARG A 344 2.71 -25.99 13.04
N LEU A 345 1.64 -26.77 12.85
CA LEU A 345 1.67 -28.02 12.07
C LEU A 345 2.00 -27.76 10.60
N LYS A 346 1.40 -26.73 10.02
CA LYS A 346 1.68 -26.32 8.63
C LYS A 346 3.14 -25.88 8.47
N TRP A 347 3.64 -25.08 9.41
CA TRP A 347 5.02 -24.61 9.37
C TRP A 347 6.04 -25.75 9.50
N LYS A 348 5.77 -26.74 10.36
CA LYS A 348 6.62 -27.96 10.44
C LYS A 348 6.64 -28.74 9.11
N ARG A 349 5.51 -28.82 8.40
CA ARG A 349 5.42 -29.52 7.09
C ARG A 349 6.07 -28.73 5.95
N LYS A 350 6.00 -27.40 6.03
CA LYS A 350 6.51 -26.47 4.99
C LYS A 350 7.35 -25.41 5.72
N PRO A 351 8.64 -25.65 5.96
CA PRO A 351 9.50 -24.79 6.77
C PRO A 351 9.89 -23.52 5.99
N THR A 352 8.95 -22.59 5.89
CA THR A 352 9.16 -21.25 5.36
C THR A 352 10.01 -20.42 6.32
N ASP A 353 10.66 -19.37 5.82
CA ASP A 353 11.38 -18.42 6.70
C ASP A 353 10.40 -17.67 7.60
N PHE A 354 9.21 -17.37 7.06
CA PHE A 354 8.08 -16.80 7.79
C PHE A 354 6.79 -17.52 7.40
N LEU A 355 5.99 -17.94 8.37
CA LEU A 355 4.61 -18.36 8.16
C LEU A 355 3.69 -17.37 8.90
N VAL A 356 2.82 -16.73 8.17
CA VAL A 356 1.84 -15.76 8.68
C VAL A 356 0.48 -16.43 8.73
N ALA A 357 -0.05 -16.63 9.94
CA ALA A 357 -1.37 -17.19 10.15
C ALA A 357 -2.36 -16.08 10.51
N ASN A 358 -3.57 -16.16 9.99
CA ASN A 358 -4.67 -15.27 10.32
C ASN A 358 -5.99 -16.01 10.52
N PRO A 359 -6.84 -15.57 11.46
CA PRO A 359 -8.17 -16.13 11.62
C PRO A 359 -9.06 -15.76 10.44
N VAL A 360 -9.93 -16.66 10.04
CA VAL A 360 -10.97 -16.46 9.02
C VAL A 360 -12.31 -17.04 9.46
N GLY A 361 -13.40 -16.67 8.79
CA GLY A 361 -14.74 -17.10 9.16
C GLY A 361 -15.20 -16.52 10.51
N PRO A 362 -15.98 -17.26 11.33
CA PRO A 362 -16.51 -16.79 12.62
C PRO A 362 -15.40 -16.37 13.60
N ALA A 363 -14.24 -17.01 13.56
CA ALA A 363 -13.09 -16.69 14.40
C ALA A 363 -12.48 -15.32 14.10
N ALA A 364 -12.74 -14.75 12.94
CA ALA A 364 -12.13 -13.51 12.48
C ALA A 364 -12.68 -12.23 13.14
N ARG A 365 -13.84 -12.28 13.81
CA ARG A 365 -14.45 -11.14 14.55
C ARG A 365 -14.36 -9.80 13.80
N GLY A 366 -14.77 -9.78 12.53
CA GLY A 366 -14.73 -8.58 11.67
C GLY A 366 -13.36 -8.27 11.03
N THR A 367 -12.43 -9.21 11.06
CA THR A 367 -11.15 -9.17 10.32
C THR A 367 -11.17 -10.20 9.17
N GLY A 368 -10.06 -10.40 8.47
CA GLY A 368 -9.90 -11.48 7.49
C GLY A 368 -10.01 -11.05 6.03
N PHE A 369 -10.54 -11.92 5.15
CA PHE A 369 -10.35 -11.78 3.69
C PHE A 369 -10.88 -10.48 3.09
N GLN A 370 -12.11 -10.08 3.39
CA GLN A 370 -12.75 -8.90 2.78
C GLN A 370 -12.55 -7.61 3.58
N SER A 371 -12.26 -7.72 4.88
CA SER A 371 -12.01 -6.58 5.76
C SER A 371 -10.74 -5.80 5.38
N ASP A 372 -10.67 -4.52 5.72
CA ASP A 372 -9.46 -3.71 5.62
C ASP A 372 -8.49 -3.98 6.77
N THR A 373 -8.98 -4.60 7.85
CA THR A 373 -8.18 -5.00 9.01
C THR A 373 -7.87 -6.49 9.00
N ASN A 374 -6.83 -6.88 9.75
CA ASN A 374 -6.51 -8.27 10.02
C ASN A 374 -5.88 -8.40 11.42
N GLU A 375 -5.70 -9.63 11.87
CA GLU A 375 -4.90 -10.01 13.03
C GLU A 375 -3.97 -11.15 12.59
N LEU A 376 -2.70 -11.10 12.99
CA LEU A 376 -1.69 -12.02 12.47
C LEU A 376 -0.90 -12.69 13.59
N LEU A 377 -0.61 -13.97 13.40
CA LEU A 377 0.36 -14.73 14.16
C LEU A 377 1.51 -15.15 13.25
N VAL A 378 2.72 -14.71 13.55
CA VAL A 378 3.89 -14.92 12.68
C VAL A 378 4.84 -15.92 13.31
N PHE A 379 5.06 -17.03 12.64
CA PHE A 379 6.16 -17.95 12.91
C PHE A 379 7.35 -17.53 12.07
N SER A 380 8.53 -17.48 12.68
CA SER A 380 9.75 -17.06 11.98
C SER A 380 10.91 -17.96 12.42
N ARG A 381 11.73 -18.41 11.46
CA ARG A 381 12.95 -19.14 11.80
C ARG A 381 14.01 -18.30 12.51
N PHE A 382 13.81 -17.00 12.52
CA PHE A 382 14.68 -16.01 13.19
C PHE A 382 14.19 -15.65 14.61
N ALA A 383 13.10 -16.24 15.07
CA ALA A 383 12.53 -15.96 16.39
C ALA A 383 12.17 -17.28 17.10
N SER A 384 12.47 -17.35 18.40
CA SER A 384 12.19 -18.55 19.23
C SER A 384 10.70 -18.72 19.53
N LYS A 385 9.94 -17.63 19.57
CA LYS A 385 8.49 -17.62 19.85
C LYS A 385 7.70 -16.96 18.71
N PRO A 386 6.45 -17.39 18.47
CA PRO A 386 5.58 -16.73 17.52
C PRO A 386 5.35 -15.25 17.91
N ILE A 387 5.31 -14.38 16.92
CA ILE A 387 5.08 -12.94 17.09
C ILE A 387 3.61 -12.66 16.82
N ARG A 388 2.90 -12.08 17.80
CA ARG A 388 1.49 -11.67 17.64
C ARG A 388 1.44 -10.23 17.18
N LEU A 389 0.74 -9.99 16.07
CA LEU A 389 0.38 -8.68 15.58
C LEU A 389 -1.13 -8.54 15.71
N GLY A 390 -1.57 -7.76 16.70
CA GLY A 390 -2.99 -7.56 17.02
C GLY A 390 -3.75 -6.93 15.85
N LYS A 391 -5.08 -6.79 16.02
CA LYS A 391 -5.96 -6.21 15.00
C LYS A 391 -5.48 -4.83 14.58
N ASP A 392 -5.20 -4.68 13.28
CA ASP A 392 -4.73 -3.44 12.67
C ASP A 392 -5.09 -3.42 11.19
N PHE A 393 -4.96 -2.27 10.53
CA PHE A 393 -5.11 -2.16 9.08
C PHE A 393 -4.07 -3.02 8.36
N LYS A 394 -4.47 -3.67 7.27
CA LYS A 394 -3.60 -4.53 6.44
C LYS A 394 -2.36 -3.80 5.94
N SER A 395 -2.46 -2.50 5.67
CA SER A 395 -1.31 -1.66 5.31
C SER A 395 -0.28 -1.55 6.43
N ARG A 396 -0.72 -1.33 7.69
CA ARG A 396 0.18 -1.27 8.85
C ARG A 396 0.79 -2.63 9.18
N LEU A 397 -0.03 -3.69 9.08
CA LEU A 397 0.47 -5.06 9.28
C LEU A 397 1.51 -5.44 8.21
N ALA A 398 1.31 -5.01 6.96
CA ALA A 398 2.28 -5.21 5.89
C ALA A 398 3.63 -4.53 6.21
N GLU A 399 3.61 -3.28 6.70
CA GLU A 399 4.82 -2.58 7.12
C GLU A 399 5.56 -3.32 8.26
N LYS A 400 4.81 -3.80 9.27
CA LYS A 400 5.38 -4.60 10.38
C LYS A 400 6.03 -5.89 9.85
N LEU A 401 5.38 -6.59 8.91
CA LEU A 401 5.92 -7.81 8.29
C LEU A 401 7.19 -7.52 7.47
N MET A 402 7.23 -6.42 6.71
CA MET A 402 8.45 -6.01 6.00
C MET A 402 9.60 -5.74 6.97
N GLY A 403 9.33 -5.15 8.14
CA GLY A 403 10.33 -4.97 9.20
C GLY A 403 10.90 -6.31 9.71
N LEU A 404 10.05 -7.32 9.89
CA LEU A 404 10.51 -8.67 10.29
C LEU A 404 11.36 -9.34 9.21
N ILE A 405 10.99 -9.20 7.94
CA ILE A 405 11.76 -9.72 6.80
C ILE A 405 13.14 -9.06 6.74
N GLN A 406 13.21 -7.74 6.93
CA GLN A 406 14.47 -7.00 6.94
C GLN A 406 15.40 -7.52 8.05
N LYS A 407 14.90 -7.68 9.28
CA LYS A 407 15.66 -8.28 10.40
C LYS A 407 16.14 -9.69 10.06
N GLY A 408 15.32 -10.48 9.34
CA GLY A 408 15.72 -11.80 8.86
C GLY A 408 16.91 -11.75 7.88
N TRP A 409 16.93 -10.79 6.94
CA TRP A 409 18.08 -10.59 6.06
C TRP A 409 19.31 -10.06 6.81
N GLU A 410 19.12 -9.17 7.78
CA GLU A 410 20.21 -8.63 8.62
C GLU A 410 20.88 -9.75 9.41
N SER A 411 20.11 -10.66 10.02
CA SER A 411 20.65 -11.80 10.77
C SER A 411 21.43 -12.82 9.91
N GLU A 412 21.17 -12.85 8.60
CA GLU A 412 21.93 -13.66 7.64
C GLU A 412 23.11 -12.94 6.98
N GLY A 413 23.38 -11.69 7.37
CA GLY A 413 24.42 -10.88 6.75
C GLY A 413 24.13 -10.46 5.30
N LEU A 414 22.88 -10.63 4.85
CA LEU A 414 22.43 -10.32 3.48
C LEU A 414 21.99 -8.87 3.30
N PHE A 415 22.04 -8.11 4.38
CA PHE A 415 21.69 -6.71 4.45
C PHE A 415 22.83 -5.95 5.16
N LYS A 416 23.68 -5.28 4.38
CA LYS A 416 24.70 -4.39 4.96
C LYS A 416 24.10 -3.03 5.22
N GLU A 417 24.14 -2.52 6.44
CA GLU A 417 23.85 -1.11 6.71
C GLU A 417 24.82 -0.23 5.93
N LYS A 418 24.29 0.73 5.15
CA LYS A 418 25.12 1.82 4.65
C LYS A 418 25.46 2.70 5.85
N GLY A 419 26.65 2.53 6.41
CA GLY A 419 27.15 3.47 7.41
C GLY A 419 27.97 2.95 8.57
N SER A 420 28.52 1.73 8.55
CA SER A 420 29.60 1.36 9.48
C SER A 420 30.92 1.12 8.71
N SER A 421 31.47 2.17 8.14
CA SER A 421 32.93 2.25 7.97
C SER A 421 33.46 2.88 9.26
N ARG A 422 34.12 2.06 10.06
CA ARG A 422 35.01 2.52 11.13
C ARG A 422 36.12 3.35 10.54
#